data_b1708c05f34c537b625fae217c6153fe
#
_entry.id   b1708c05f34c537b625fae217c6153fe
#
_cell.length_a   1.000
_cell.length_b   1.000
_cell.length_c   1.000
_cell.angle_alpha   90.00
_cell.angle_beta   90.00
_cell.angle_gamma   90.00
#
_symmetry.space_group_name_H-M   'P 1'
#
loop_
_entity.id
_entity.type
_entity.pdbx_description
1 polymer ?
#
loop_
_entity_poly.entity_id
_entity_poly.type
_entity_poly.pdbx_seq_one_letter_code
_entity_poly.pdbx_strand_id
1 'polypeptide(L)'
;MDQAAWKAFGEWVEELRVRTGLQVGEVAQRAGVSRVWLQEIRNGGRGVPGGWRLPNPKNDALVRLARTLNVPPETMLARAGRGPAPTTAEAGTQVDDASAAERIRELEERVAQQARELAELRQLLQRQASREDVS
;
A
#
# COMPACT_ATOMS: atom_id res chain seq x y z
N MET A 1 9.96 -10.85 11.06
CA MET A 1 9.03 -10.80 12.20
C MET A 1 9.16 -12.08 13.02
N ASP A 2 9.11 -11.96 14.32
CA ASP A 2 9.12 -13.11 15.21
C ASP A 2 7.71 -13.69 15.43
N GLN A 3 7.61 -14.73 16.25
CA GLN A 3 6.35 -15.39 16.56
C GLN A 3 5.33 -14.44 17.19
N ALA A 4 5.76 -13.62 18.11
CA ALA A 4 4.88 -12.67 18.80
C ALA A 4 4.33 -11.62 17.83
N ALA A 5 5.14 -11.13 16.91
CA ALA A 5 4.72 -10.17 15.90
C ALA A 5 3.73 -10.79 14.91
N TRP A 6 3.95 -12.02 14.48
CA TRP A 6 3.00 -12.73 13.61
C TRP A 6 1.68 -13.02 14.33
N LYS A 7 1.74 -13.34 15.60
CA LYS A 7 0.53 -13.54 16.41
C LYS A 7 -0.29 -12.25 16.50
N ALA A 8 0.36 -11.14 16.76
CA ALA A 8 -0.28 -9.83 16.80
C ALA A 8 -0.87 -9.45 15.44
N PHE A 9 -0.17 -9.75 14.36
CA PHE A 9 -0.67 -9.57 12.99
C PHE A 9 -1.95 -10.40 12.74
N GLY A 10 -1.94 -11.66 13.16
CA GLY A 10 -3.10 -12.54 13.04
C GLY A 10 -4.31 -12.03 13.82
N GLU A 11 -4.11 -11.54 15.03
CA GLU A 11 -5.16 -10.93 15.84
C GLU A 11 -5.73 -9.68 15.17
N TRP A 12 -4.88 -8.85 14.59
CA TRP A 12 -5.31 -7.69 13.84
C TRP A 12 -6.14 -8.05 12.61
N VAL A 13 -5.72 -9.07 11.85
CA VAL A 13 -6.48 -9.58 10.70
C VAL A 13 -7.86 -10.07 11.14
N GLU A 14 -7.92 -10.79 12.25
CA GLU A 14 -9.19 -11.29 12.80
C GLU A 14 -10.11 -10.14 13.21
N GLU A 15 -9.56 -9.11 13.82
CA GLU A 15 -10.30 -7.91 14.18
C GLU A 15 -10.90 -7.23 12.95
N LEU A 16 -10.12 -7.12 11.88
CA LEU A 16 -10.59 -6.57 10.61
C LEU A 16 -11.71 -7.42 10.01
N ARG A 17 -11.56 -8.74 10.06
CA ARG A 17 -12.60 -9.66 9.58
C ARG A 17 -13.91 -9.45 10.32
N VAL A 18 -13.86 -9.37 11.64
CA VAL A 18 -15.04 -9.13 12.47
C VAL A 18 -15.71 -7.82 12.10
N ARG A 19 -14.93 -6.77 11.88
CA ARG A 19 -15.46 -5.46 11.47
C ARG A 19 -16.16 -5.50 10.12
N THR A 20 -15.68 -6.30 9.19
CA THR A 20 -16.34 -6.45 7.88
C THR A 20 -17.58 -7.31 7.93
N GLY A 21 -17.75 -8.11 8.98
CA GLY A 21 -18.86 -9.04 9.10
C GLY A 21 -18.75 -10.27 8.23
N LEU A 22 -17.61 -10.49 7.59
CA LEU A 22 -17.37 -11.64 6.72
C LEU A 22 -16.94 -12.85 7.53
N GLN A 23 -17.36 -14.03 7.10
CA GLN A 23 -16.86 -15.29 7.66
C GLN A 23 -15.51 -15.64 7.07
N VAL A 24 -14.75 -16.50 7.77
CA VAL A 24 -13.42 -16.93 7.36
C VAL A 24 -13.43 -17.51 5.94
N GLY A 25 -14.41 -18.37 5.63
CA GLY A 25 -14.54 -18.95 4.31
C GLY A 25 -14.81 -17.94 3.21
N GLU A 26 -15.59 -16.90 3.52
CA GLU A 26 -15.88 -15.82 2.57
C GLU A 26 -14.65 -14.96 2.31
N VAL A 27 -13.89 -14.63 3.34
CA VAL A 27 -12.64 -13.89 3.20
C VAL A 27 -11.65 -14.66 2.34
N ALA A 28 -11.47 -15.95 2.62
CA ALA A 28 -10.58 -16.80 1.85
C ALA A 28 -10.99 -16.86 0.39
N GLN A 29 -12.28 -17.04 0.11
CA GLN A 29 -12.79 -17.10 -1.26
C GLN A 29 -12.58 -15.77 -2.00
N ARG A 30 -12.92 -14.66 -1.39
CA ARG A 30 -12.80 -13.33 -2.02
C ARG A 30 -11.34 -12.92 -2.23
N ALA A 31 -10.48 -13.28 -1.30
CA ALA A 31 -9.05 -13.01 -1.41
C ALA A 31 -8.32 -14.00 -2.34
N GLY A 32 -9.00 -15.07 -2.76
CA GLY A 32 -8.38 -16.09 -3.60
C GLY A 32 -7.30 -16.89 -2.89
N VAL A 33 -7.45 -17.12 -1.59
CA VAL A 33 -6.52 -17.89 -0.77
C VAL A 33 -7.25 -19.08 -0.16
N SER A 34 -6.49 -20.09 0.31
CA SER A 34 -7.09 -21.23 0.99
C SER A 34 -7.47 -20.88 2.42
N ARG A 35 -8.43 -21.61 2.98
CA ARG A 35 -8.78 -21.47 4.40
C ARG A 35 -7.61 -21.81 5.30
N VAL A 36 -6.81 -22.80 4.93
CA VAL A 36 -5.62 -23.21 5.68
C VAL A 36 -4.61 -22.07 5.73
N TRP A 37 -4.39 -21.39 4.60
CA TRP A 37 -3.52 -20.23 4.51
C TRP A 37 -4.01 -19.11 5.46
N LEU A 38 -5.28 -18.79 5.40
CA LEU A 38 -5.87 -17.73 6.22
C LEU A 38 -5.81 -18.09 7.71
N GLN A 39 -6.07 -19.33 8.05
CA GLN A 39 -6.00 -19.81 9.43
C GLN A 39 -4.56 -19.76 9.96
N GLU A 40 -3.58 -20.09 9.14
CA GLU A 40 -2.16 -19.97 9.48
C GLU A 40 -1.79 -18.52 9.79
N ILE A 41 -2.27 -17.58 8.98
CA ILE A 41 -2.05 -16.14 9.21
C ILE A 41 -2.72 -15.71 10.53
N ARG A 42 -3.95 -16.11 10.77
CA ARG A 42 -4.69 -15.74 11.98
C ARG A 42 -4.06 -16.29 13.25
N ASN A 43 -3.47 -17.47 13.17
CA ASN A 43 -2.80 -18.13 14.30
C ASN A 43 -1.35 -17.68 14.48
N GLY A 44 -0.81 -16.91 13.56
CA GLY A 44 0.58 -16.48 13.60
C GLY A 44 1.57 -17.59 13.26
N GLY A 45 1.11 -18.60 12.48
CA GLY A 45 1.91 -19.74 12.09
C GLY A 45 1.21 -21.06 12.35
N ARG A 46 1.97 -22.14 12.31
CA ARG A 46 1.44 -23.49 12.60
C ARG A 46 2.44 -24.34 13.33
N GLY A 47 1.95 -25.28 14.12
CA GLY A 47 2.79 -26.31 14.75
C GLY A 47 3.31 -27.31 13.73
N VAL A 48 4.58 -27.61 13.78
CA VAL A 48 5.26 -28.61 12.94
C VAL A 48 6.08 -29.54 13.83
N PRO A 49 6.46 -30.73 13.36
CA PRO A 49 7.37 -31.57 14.13
C PRO A 49 8.64 -30.84 14.44
N GLY A 50 8.97 -30.74 15.73
CA GLY A 50 10.16 -30.04 16.19
C GLY A 50 9.99 -28.56 16.49
N GLY A 51 8.78 -27.98 16.38
CA GLY A 51 8.58 -26.60 16.75
C GLY A 51 7.39 -25.90 16.11
N TRP A 52 7.58 -24.65 15.82
CA TRP A 52 6.57 -23.75 15.27
C TRP A 52 7.06 -23.13 13.98
N ARG A 53 6.25 -23.19 12.94
CA ARG A 53 6.57 -22.61 11.65
C ARG A 53 5.86 -21.26 11.49
N LEU A 54 6.63 -20.21 11.26
CA LEU A 54 6.09 -18.87 11.02
C LEU A 54 5.45 -18.78 9.64
N PRO A 55 4.41 -17.96 9.49
CA PRO A 55 3.81 -17.73 8.18
C PRO A 55 4.80 -17.07 7.23
N ASN A 56 4.70 -17.41 5.96
CA ASN A 56 5.48 -16.75 4.92
C ASN A 56 4.56 -16.43 3.74
N PRO A 57 3.59 -15.52 3.93
CA PRO A 57 2.65 -15.17 2.88
C PRO A 57 3.34 -14.40 1.77
N LYS A 58 2.88 -14.59 0.54
CA LYS A 58 3.33 -13.81 -0.59
C LYS A 58 2.69 -12.41 -0.54
N ASN A 59 3.40 -11.41 -1.04
CA ASN A 59 2.90 -10.03 -1.06
C ASN A 59 1.58 -9.92 -1.83
N ASP A 60 1.44 -10.60 -2.95
CA ASP A 60 0.20 -10.61 -3.74
C ASP A 60 -1.00 -11.11 -2.92
N ALA A 61 -0.80 -12.16 -2.12
CA ALA A 61 -1.84 -12.69 -1.26
C ALA A 61 -2.23 -11.69 -0.18
N LEU A 62 -1.26 -11.00 0.41
CA LEU A 62 -1.50 -9.96 1.40
C LEU A 62 -2.26 -8.78 0.80
N VAL A 63 -1.93 -8.37 -0.42
CA VAL A 63 -2.63 -7.29 -1.12
C VAL A 63 -4.10 -7.68 -1.36
N ARG A 64 -4.36 -8.89 -1.81
CA ARG A 64 -5.71 -9.39 -2.03
C ARG A 64 -6.50 -9.47 -0.72
N LEU A 65 -5.87 -9.93 0.34
CA LEU A 65 -6.46 -9.95 1.67
C LEU A 65 -6.81 -8.54 2.16
N ALA A 66 -5.91 -7.60 1.99
CA ALA A 66 -6.14 -6.20 2.37
C ALA A 66 -7.38 -5.62 1.66
N ARG A 67 -7.49 -5.84 0.37
CA ARG A 67 -8.64 -5.39 -0.41
C ARG A 67 -9.94 -6.02 0.07
N THR A 68 -9.91 -7.30 0.39
CA THR A 68 -11.06 -8.03 0.92
C THR A 68 -11.50 -7.48 2.27
N LEU A 69 -10.55 -7.11 3.12
CA LEU A 69 -10.80 -6.58 4.45
C LEU A 69 -10.96 -5.05 4.47
N ASN A 70 -10.95 -4.41 3.32
CA ASN A 70 -11.13 -2.96 3.19
C ASN A 70 -10.02 -2.14 3.86
N VAL A 71 -8.81 -2.61 3.74
CA VAL A 71 -7.60 -1.98 4.30
C VAL A 71 -6.68 -1.59 3.16
N PRO A 72 -5.99 -0.45 3.22
CA PRO A 72 -4.98 -0.12 2.22
C PRO A 72 -3.90 -1.21 2.14
N PRO A 73 -3.54 -1.67 0.94
CA PRO A 73 -2.51 -2.72 0.80
C PRO A 73 -1.18 -2.35 1.47
N GLU A 74 -0.80 -1.09 1.44
CA GLU A 74 0.43 -0.63 2.09
C GLU A 74 0.40 -0.85 3.60
N THR A 75 -0.75 -0.65 4.23
CA THR A 75 -0.94 -0.87 5.66
C THR A 75 -0.79 -2.34 6.00
N MET A 76 -1.38 -3.22 5.19
CA MET A 76 -1.27 -4.67 5.37
C MET A 76 0.18 -5.13 5.25
N LEU A 77 0.88 -4.68 4.20
CA LEU A 77 2.28 -5.03 3.98
C LEU A 77 3.18 -4.50 5.10
N ALA A 78 2.95 -3.29 5.55
CA ALA A 78 3.71 -2.70 6.65
C ALA A 78 3.51 -3.49 7.95
N ARG A 79 2.29 -3.90 8.25
CA ARG A 79 1.98 -4.73 9.42
C ARG A 79 2.61 -6.11 9.34
N ALA A 80 2.75 -6.65 8.13
CA ALA A 80 3.43 -7.93 7.90
C ALA A 80 4.96 -7.80 7.87
N GLY A 81 5.49 -6.62 8.15
CA GLY A 81 6.92 -6.37 8.12
C GLY A 81 7.51 -6.26 6.71
N ARG A 82 6.68 -5.99 5.72
CA ARG A 82 7.08 -5.94 4.30
C ARG A 82 6.72 -4.63 3.61
N GLY A 83 6.19 -3.68 4.38
CA GLY A 83 5.77 -2.43 3.83
C GLY A 83 6.92 -1.58 3.35
N PRO A 84 6.85 -1.06 2.13
CA PRO A 84 7.92 -0.24 1.60
C PRO A 84 7.98 1.14 2.26
N ALA A 85 6.85 1.73 2.57
CA ALA A 85 6.83 3.14 2.93
C ALA A 85 7.27 3.43 4.36
N PRO A 86 6.54 3.03 5.41
CA PRO A 86 6.93 3.44 6.77
C PRO A 86 8.10 2.64 7.32
N THR A 87 8.19 1.35 7.00
CA THR A 87 9.23 0.47 7.53
C THR A 87 10.55 0.65 6.82
N THR A 88 10.53 0.86 5.52
CA THR A 88 11.74 1.15 4.77
C THR A 88 12.31 2.51 5.12
N ALA A 89 11.49 3.44 5.53
CA ALA A 89 11.96 4.71 6.07
C ALA A 89 12.85 4.52 7.30
N GLU A 90 12.68 3.45 8.04
CA GLU A 90 13.55 3.17 9.18
C GLU A 90 14.78 2.36 8.78
N ALA A 91 14.61 1.33 7.94
CA ALA A 91 15.67 0.38 7.63
C ALA A 91 16.58 0.84 6.49
N GLY A 92 16.02 1.38 5.44
CA GLY A 92 16.75 1.88 4.30
C GLY A 92 16.70 3.38 4.19
N THR A 93 16.71 4.05 5.31
CA THR A 93 16.35 5.47 5.42
C THR A 93 17.06 6.37 4.41
N GLN A 94 18.35 6.20 4.25
CA GLN A 94 19.14 7.07 3.36
C GLN A 94 18.84 6.83 1.89
N VAL A 95 18.63 5.58 1.48
CA VAL A 95 18.38 5.22 0.09
C VAL A 95 16.96 5.57 -0.32
N ASP A 96 16.00 5.30 0.53
CA ASP A 96 14.59 5.55 0.26
C ASP A 96 14.24 7.03 0.35
N ASP A 97 14.88 7.77 1.26
CA ASP A 97 14.74 9.22 1.34
C ASP A 97 15.27 9.89 0.07
N ALA A 98 16.39 9.42 -0.47
CA ALA A 98 16.92 9.92 -1.72
C ALA A 98 15.96 9.67 -2.88
N SER A 99 15.40 8.46 -2.98
CA SER A 99 14.43 8.12 -4.01
C SER A 99 13.13 8.92 -3.88
N ALA A 100 12.65 9.11 -2.66
CA ALA A 100 11.46 9.91 -2.40
C ALA A 100 11.71 11.37 -2.72
N ALA A 101 12.88 11.91 -2.37
CA ALA A 101 13.26 13.28 -2.69
C ALA A 101 13.37 13.49 -4.21
N GLU A 102 13.92 12.53 -4.94
CA GLU A 102 13.98 12.58 -6.40
C GLU A 102 12.58 12.58 -7.02
N ARG A 103 11.68 11.72 -6.54
CA ARG A 103 10.31 11.68 -7.02
C ARG A 103 9.56 12.98 -6.73
N ILE A 104 9.76 13.56 -5.58
CA ILE A 104 9.16 14.84 -5.20
C ILE A 104 9.67 15.94 -6.13
N ARG A 105 10.97 15.97 -6.40
CA ARG A 105 11.56 16.94 -7.33
C ARG A 105 11.00 16.78 -8.74
N GLU A 106 10.87 15.55 -9.24
CA GLU A 106 10.28 15.29 -10.55
C GLU A 106 8.83 15.79 -10.63
N LEU A 107 8.05 15.55 -9.58
CA LEU A 107 6.67 16.03 -9.50
C LEU A 107 6.61 17.55 -9.44
N GLU A 108 7.49 18.18 -8.67
CA GLU A 108 7.58 19.63 -8.60
C GLU A 108 7.98 20.25 -9.95
N GLU A 109 8.93 19.64 -10.65
CA GLU A 109 9.32 20.05 -11.99
C GLU A 109 8.16 19.93 -12.98
N ARG A 110 7.40 18.85 -12.94
CA ARG A 110 6.23 18.66 -13.79
C ARG A 110 5.15 19.70 -13.51
N VAL A 111 4.88 19.97 -12.24
CA VAL A 111 3.90 20.99 -11.85
C VAL A 111 4.35 22.36 -12.31
N ALA A 112 5.62 22.69 -12.13
CA ALA A 112 6.19 23.95 -12.59
C ALA A 112 6.11 24.09 -14.11
N GLN A 113 6.38 23.02 -14.85
CA GLN A 113 6.30 22.98 -16.30
C GLN A 113 4.86 23.17 -16.78
N GLN A 114 3.91 22.51 -16.17
CA GLN A 114 2.48 22.67 -16.47
C GLN A 114 2.01 24.09 -16.19
N ALA A 115 2.44 24.69 -15.09
CA ALA A 115 2.10 26.05 -14.74
C ALA A 115 2.64 27.04 -15.79
N ARG A 116 3.85 26.82 -16.30
CA ARG A 116 4.42 27.65 -17.37
C ARG A 116 3.61 27.50 -18.68
N GLU A 117 3.27 26.27 -19.05
CA GLU A 117 2.46 26.01 -20.24
C GLU A 117 1.10 26.70 -20.16
N LEU A 118 0.45 26.62 -18.98
CA LEU A 118 -0.82 27.30 -18.76
C LEU A 118 -0.68 28.83 -18.81
N ALA A 119 0.40 29.38 -18.27
CA ALA A 119 0.68 30.81 -18.35
C ALA A 119 0.90 31.25 -19.80
N GLU A 120 1.65 30.49 -20.58
CA GLU A 120 1.86 30.77 -22.01
C GLU A 120 0.57 30.73 -22.79
N LEU A 121 -0.26 29.72 -22.54
CA LEU A 121 -1.57 29.61 -23.20
C LEU A 121 -2.48 30.78 -22.85
N ARG A 122 -2.48 31.24 -21.60
CA ARG A 122 -3.22 32.42 -21.18
C ARG A 122 -2.74 33.67 -21.89
N GLN A 123 -1.42 33.82 -22.02
CA GLN A 123 -0.86 34.95 -22.75
C GLN A 123 -1.26 34.95 -24.23
N LEU A 124 -1.21 33.79 -24.87
CA LEU A 124 -1.64 33.64 -26.24
C LEU A 124 -3.11 33.97 -26.42
N LEU A 125 -3.97 33.50 -25.53
CA LEU A 125 -5.39 33.83 -25.55
C LEU A 125 -5.65 35.29 -25.34
N GLN A 126 -4.94 35.95 -24.46
CA GLN A 126 -5.04 37.39 -24.24
C GLN A 126 -4.59 38.19 -25.46
N ARG A 127 -3.52 37.76 -26.12
CA ARG A 127 -3.06 38.41 -27.37
C ARG A 127 -4.10 38.24 -28.48
N GLN A 128 -4.72 37.08 -28.61
CA GLN A 128 -5.77 36.86 -29.58
C GLN A 128 -7.00 37.75 -29.31
N ALA A 129 -7.41 37.78 -28.04
CA ALA A 129 -8.53 38.62 -27.62
C ALA A 129 -8.24 40.12 -27.91
N SER A 130 -7.01 40.57 -27.64
CA SER A 130 -6.60 41.93 -27.96
C SER A 130 -6.58 42.25 -29.45
N ARG A 131 -6.22 41.26 -30.28
CA ARG A 131 -6.25 41.42 -31.74
C ARG A 131 -7.68 41.50 -32.26
N GLU A 132 -8.58 40.70 -31.71
CA GLU A 132 -10.00 40.75 -32.06
C GLU A 132 -10.65 42.07 -31.70
N ASP A 133 -10.27 42.61 -30.54
CA ASP A 133 -10.77 43.93 -30.08
C ASP A 133 -10.27 45.11 -30.96
N VAL A 134 -9.13 44.97 -31.59
CA VAL A 134 -8.54 46.00 -32.44
C VAL A 134 -9.10 45.96 -33.87
N SER A 135 -9.58 44.82 -34.27
CA SER A 135 -10.18 44.67 -35.59
C SER A 135 -11.69 44.93 -35.58
#